data_d8a3837ee88df38f763e4509d3bed04c
#
_entry.id   d8a3837ee88df38f763e4509d3bed04c
#
_cell.length_a   1.000
_cell.length_b   1.000
_cell.length_c   1.000
_cell.angle_alpha   90.00
_cell.angle_beta   90.00
_cell.angle_gamma   90.00
#
_symmetry.space_group_name_H-M   'P 1'
#
loop_
_entity.id
_entity.type
_entity.pdbx_description
1 polymer ?
#
loop_
_entity_poly.entity_id
_entity_poly.type
_entity_poly.pdbx_seq_one_letter_code
_entity_poly.pdbx_strand_id
1 'polypeptide(L)'
;MDIKKSLVLIFSAYGCFLSAQEKVIDTVYIFDNQMNKVKLFHSVNTIRPKDFEKNATNLSELLRFQSQLYIKENGRGAVSSPSFRGTSAGHTAFVWNGININSAFLGQGDVNNMPLFGYDELEVKAGGGSVQYGSSAIGGSIHLNNNLEFNKGPHAFLYSEAASFGTFNNFLRSSFSNEKFSVKVSGNYVISQNDYEVPEKEYINRNGRFYNSSINIGASYKIAPHQTISWQNQLFDGSQHYPIFTENGNKTKYKAQTLRSLLSWDITKNDFSNSLKLAYTEDNFQYFGDIDKPKESGAEGKNYIFRNDFNYFITPKLNVNGIGEFQINKGIGYQSGIGDISRNVGSAAGLIRYFVTSDLRFEAGIKKDFVENISSPFLYSFSGKWHPIKWYEVGASFSRNFKFPTFNDLYWRQGGNPDLVPETSTNLDMDHELIFGDLRLTVSPYYMDIKNYINWLPTAAGYWAAFNTYSVEIYGLDSRINYQKDFGNHHFTFNGGYTYSRSTNKVTGMQMMYVPLHKATGNIDYRYRFLSVYVQGLFNGLTYTTTDEKRADAIDPYFVLNTGISAKFLNHYTLGFKVNNITDVVYQTVSYYPLPKRNYSVYININF
;
A
#
# COMPACT_ATOMS: atom_id res chain seq x y z
N MET A 1 2.25 38.55 -9.36
CA MET A 1 0.99 38.55 -8.58
C MET A 1 1.32 38.10 -7.20
N ASP A 2 1.16 38.98 -6.21
CA ASP A 2 1.75 38.81 -4.87
C ASP A 2 1.11 37.67 -4.06
N ILE A 3 1.87 36.63 -3.78
CA ILE A 3 1.46 35.44 -3.00
C ILE A 3 0.96 35.82 -1.59
N LYS A 4 1.41 36.95 -1.02
CA LYS A 4 0.95 37.46 0.27
C LYS A 4 -0.51 37.92 0.31
N LYS A 5 -1.06 38.38 -0.82
CA LYS A 5 -2.46 38.81 -0.91
C LYS A 5 -3.44 37.63 -1.10
N SER A 6 -3.00 36.55 -1.70
CA SER A 6 -3.81 35.33 -1.87
C SER A 6 -3.98 34.53 -0.57
N LEU A 7 -2.98 34.55 0.32
CA LEU A 7 -3.08 33.87 1.62
C LEU A 7 -4.06 34.59 2.57
N VAL A 8 -4.16 35.91 2.52
CA VAL A 8 -5.09 36.68 3.37
C VAL A 8 -6.54 36.49 2.93
N LEU A 9 -6.81 36.31 1.64
CA LEU A 9 -8.16 36.05 1.14
C LEU A 9 -8.68 34.63 1.49
N ILE A 10 -7.79 33.63 1.63
CA ILE A 10 -8.15 32.28 2.09
C ILE A 10 -8.47 32.27 3.59
N PHE A 11 -7.78 33.09 4.39
CA PHE A 11 -8.03 33.18 5.84
C PHE A 11 -9.29 33.97 6.20
N SER A 12 -9.67 34.96 5.39
CA SER A 12 -10.87 35.78 5.66
C SER A 12 -12.19 35.10 5.27
N ALA A 13 -12.17 34.09 4.39
CA ALA A 13 -13.37 33.32 4.06
C ALA A 13 -13.78 32.28 5.12
N TYR A 14 -12.89 31.95 6.08
CA TYR A 14 -13.13 30.94 7.12
C TYR A 14 -13.80 31.48 8.39
N GLY A 15 -13.94 32.79 8.53
CA GLY A 15 -14.48 33.41 9.75
C GLY A 15 -16.00 33.32 9.95
N CYS A 16 -16.77 32.79 9.00
CA CYS A 16 -18.25 32.88 9.03
C CYS A 16 -19.02 31.58 9.34
N PHE A 17 -18.35 30.48 9.71
CA PHE A 17 -19.05 29.19 9.91
C PHE A 17 -18.78 28.54 11.28
N LEU A 18 -19.14 29.19 12.36
CA LEU A 18 -19.06 28.60 13.70
C LEU A 18 -20.43 28.58 14.38
N SER A 19 -21.27 27.62 14.03
CA SER A 19 -22.25 27.01 14.95
C SER A 19 -22.97 25.83 14.24
N ALA A 20 -22.61 24.61 14.57
CA ALA A 20 -23.39 23.43 14.24
C ALA A 20 -23.49 22.50 15.44
N GLN A 21 -24.72 22.15 15.83
CA GLN A 21 -25.01 21.13 16.85
C GLN A 21 -24.77 19.74 16.27
N GLU A 22 -24.04 18.88 16.99
CA GLU A 22 -23.88 17.46 16.66
C GLU A 22 -25.21 16.70 16.80
N LYS A 23 -25.68 16.13 15.71
CA LYS A 23 -26.73 15.10 15.70
C LYS A 23 -26.11 13.84 15.08
N VAL A 24 -25.90 12.82 15.90
CA VAL A 24 -25.38 11.52 15.44
C VAL A 24 -26.45 10.84 14.59
N ILE A 25 -26.20 10.69 13.30
CA ILE A 25 -27.03 9.92 12.35
C ILE A 25 -26.12 8.89 11.69
N ASP A 26 -26.62 7.68 11.46
CA ASP A 26 -25.88 6.56 10.86
C ASP A 26 -25.07 6.98 9.63
N THR A 27 -23.76 6.80 9.72
CA THR A 27 -22.82 7.14 8.67
C THR A 27 -22.81 6.05 7.62
N VAL A 28 -23.25 6.35 6.41
CA VAL A 28 -23.09 5.44 5.27
C VAL A 28 -21.66 5.59 4.74
N TYR A 29 -20.85 4.59 4.98
CA TYR A 29 -19.49 4.50 4.44
C TYR A 29 -19.54 3.94 3.02
N ILE A 30 -18.93 4.65 2.06
CA ILE A 30 -18.72 4.15 0.70
C ILE A 30 -17.31 3.57 0.67
N PHE A 31 -17.20 2.27 0.97
CA PHE A 31 -15.94 1.53 0.98
C PHE A 31 -15.79 0.66 -0.27
N ASP A 32 -14.61 0.08 -0.43
CA ASP A 32 -14.46 -1.12 -1.22
C ASP A 32 -15.34 -2.23 -0.63
N ASN A 33 -16.52 -2.41 -1.21
CA ASN A 33 -17.48 -3.43 -0.77
C ASN A 33 -16.88 -4.85 -0.78
N GLN A 34 -15.86 -5.12 -1.60
CA GLN A 34 -15.18 -6.41 -1.64
C GLN A 34 -14.30 -6.62 -0.42
N MET A 35 -13.56 -5.60 0.04
CA MET A 35 -12.69 -5.75 1.22
C MET A 35 -13.50 -6.03 2.50
N ASN A 36 -14.68 -5.44 2.66
CA ASN A 36 -15.55 -5.76 3.78
C ASN A 36 -15.98 -7.25 3.77
N LYS A 37 -16.20 -7.82 2.59
CA LYS A 37 -16.49 -9.25 2.43
C LYS A 37 -15.27 -10.12 2.68
N VAL A 38 -14.09 -9.68 2.22
CA VAL A 38 -12.79 -10.34 2.46
C VAL A 38 -12.50 -10.45 3.96
N LYS A 39 -12.74 -9.40 4.73
CA LYS A 39 -12.59 -9.40 6.20
C LYS A 39 -13.43 -10.45 6.92
N LEU A 40 -14.52 -10.91 6.30
CA LEU A 40 -15.32 -12.00 6.88
C LEU A 40 -14.56 -13.32 6.90
N PHE A 41 -13.61 -13.56 5.98
CA PHE A 41 -12.93 -14.82 5.79
C PHE A 41 -11.44 -14.76 6.10
N HIS A 42 -10.81 -13.58 5.97
CA HIS A 42 -9.37 -13.38 6.08
C HIS A 42 -9.00 -12.35 7.13
N SER A 43 -7.84 -12.53 7.70
CA SER A 43 -7.23 -11.54 8.59
C SER A 43 -6.63 -10.38 7.78
N VAL A 44 -7.02 -9.15 8.10
CA VAL A 44 -6.57 -7.91 7.43
C VAL A 44 -6.00 -6.96 8.46
N ASN A 45 -4.84 -6.37 8.18
CA ASN A 45 -4.26 -5.31 8.99
C ASN A 45 -4.76 -3.95 8.50
N THR A 46 -5.49 -3.22 9.35
CA THR A 46 -6.04 -1.90 9.03
C THR A 46 -5.23 -0.81 9.72
N ILE A 47 -4.68 0.13 8.96
CA ILE A 47 -3.90 1.28 9.43
C ILE A 47 -4.74 2.54 9.19
N ARG A 48 -4.97 3.32 10.25
CA ARG A 48 -5.87 4.47 10.25
C ARG A 48 -5.11 5.79 10.32
N PRO A 49 -5.74 6.93 9.98
CA PRO A 49 -5.09 8.25 9.96
C PRO A 49 -4.36 8.64 11.25
N LYS A 50 -4.85 8.20 12.43
CA LYS A 50 -4.19 8.44 13.71
C LYS A 50 -2.76 7.87 13.80
N ASP A 51 -2.47 6.84 12.98
CA ASP A 51 -1.17 6.19 12.93
C ASP A 51 -0.24 6.84 11.89
N PHE A 52 -0.78 7.63 10.94
CA PHE A 52 -0.02 8.28 9.89
C PHE A 52 0.96 9.33 10.44
N GLU A 53 0.57 10.05 11.49
CA GLU A 53 1.39 11.10 12.09
C GLU A 53 2.73 10.58 12.63
N LYS A 54 2.81 9.32 13.02
CA LYS A 54 4.03 8.68 13.55
C LYS A 54 5.13 8.59 12.48
N ASN A 55 4.73 8.33 11.22
CA ASN A 55 5.62 8.13 10.07
C ASN A 55 5.13 8.96 8.87
N ALA A 56 4.94 10.26 9.08
CA ALA A 56 4.21 11.13 8.17
C ALA A 56 4.94 11.48 6.86
N THR A 57 6.25 11.23 6.77
CA THR A 57 7.05 11.65 5.62
C THR A 57 6.70 10.86 4.36
N ASN A 58 6.54 9.54 4.45
CA ASN A 58 6.21 8.68 3.32
C ASN A 58 5.49 7.39 3.73
N LEU A 59 4.84 6.76 2.76
CA LEU A 59 4.10 5.52 2.98
C LEU A 59 5.03 4.32 3.24
N SER A 60 6.24 4.31 2.70
CA SER A 60 7.21 3.23 2.92
C SER A 60 7.61 3.12 4.39
N GLU A 61 7.85 4.24 5.04
CA GLU A 61 8.18 4.29 6.47
C GLU A 61 7.01 3.82 7.33
N LEU A 62 5.79 4.28 7.06
CA LEU A 62 4.60 3.82 7.76
C LEU A 62 4.42 2.30 7.65
N LEU A 63 4.45 1.74 6.44
CA LEU A 63 4.26 0.30 6.23
C LEU A 63 5.39 -0.54 6.86
N ARG A 64 6.60 -0.02 6.89
CA ARG A 64 7.77 -0.68 7.51
C ARG A 64 7.56 -0.93 9.01
N PHE A 65 7.00 0.03 9.74
CA PHE A 65 6.76 -0.04 11.19
C PHE A 65 5.36 -0.59 11.57
N GLN A 66 4.35 -0.44 10.70
CA GLN A 66 2.96 -0.76 11.01
C GLN A 66 2.46 -2.06 10.35
N SER A 67 3.33 -2.76 9.60
CA SER A 67 2.94 -4.00 8.92
C SER A 67 4.06 -5.04 8.91
N GLN A 68 3.74 -6.28 8.51
CA GLN A 68 4.70 -7.37 8.32
C GLN A 68 5.43 -7.28 6.97
N LEU A 69 5.12 -6.29 6.13
CA LEU A 69 5.78 -6.11 4.84
C LEU A 69 7.27 -5.82 5.00
N TYR A 70 8.10 -6.47 4.21
CA TYR A 70 9.46 -5.99 3.99
C TYR A 70 9.43 -4.93 2.91
N ILE A 71 9.92 -3.73 3.22
CA ILE A 71 9.97 -2.60 2.29
C ILE A 71 11.42 -2.39 1.86
N LYS A 72 11.71 -2.68 0.60
CA LYS A 72 12.99 -2.32 -0.03
C LYS A 72 12.94 -0.85 -0.44
N GLU A 73 13.90 -0.05 0.03
CA GLU A 73 13.97 1.37 -0.26
C GLU A 73 15.41 1.76 -0.61
N ASN A 74 15.61 2.34 -1.77
CA ASN A 74 16.93 2.74 -2.30
C ASN A 74 17.39 4.10 -1.72
N GLY A 75 17.41 4.21 -0.39
CA GLY A 75 17.61 5.45 0.35
C GLY A 75 16.29 6.15 0.67
N ARG A 76 16.27 6.95 1.75
CA ARG A 76 15.06 7.62 2.25
C ARG A 76 14.39 8.45 1.16
N GLY A 77 13.11 8.20 0.92
CA GLY A 77 12.30 8.91 -0.08
C GLY A 77 12.58 8.55 -1.53
N ALA A 78 13.52 7.64 -1.82
CA ALA A 78 13.76 7.11 -3.16
C ALA A 78 12.82 5.94 -3.48
N VAL A 79 12.99 5.31 -4.64
CA VAL A 79 12.17 4.17 -5.09
C VAL A 79 12.05 3.12 -4.01
N SER A 80 10.84 2.74 -3.69
CA SER A 80 10.54 1.75 -2.66
C SER A 80 9.50 0.72 -3.12
N SER A 81 9.71 -0.53 -2.74
CA SER A 81 8.84 -1.63 -3.13
C SER A 81 8.55 -2.57 -1.97
N PRO A 82 7.27 -2.96 -1.77
CA PRO A 82 6.88 -3.88 -0.73
C PRO A 82 7.06 -5.33 -1.18
N SER A 83 7.33 -6.20 -0.23
CA SER A 83 7.35 -7.64 -0.40
C SER A 83 6.55 -8.31 0.71
N PHE A 84 5.57 -9.12 0.35
CA PHE A 84 4.86 -10.00 1.26
C PHE A 84 5.60 -11.34 1.38
N ARG A 85 5.90 -11.78 2.60
CA ARG A 85 6.31 -13.17 2.85
C ARG A 85 7.45 -13.68 1.94
N GLY A 86 8.33 -12.77 1.49
CA GLY A 86 9.44 -13.13 0.59
C GLY A 86 9.09 -13.29 -0.88
N THR A 87 7.93 -12.80 -1.33
CA THR A 87 7.61 -12.66 -2.75
C THR A 87 8.30 -11.44 -3.37
N SER A 88 8.25 -11.28 -4.70
CA SER A 88 8.76 -10.06 -5.36
C SER A 88 7.79 -8.88 -5.21
N ALA A 89 8.29 -7.67 -5.50
CA ALA A 89 7.46 -6.47 -5.55
C ALA A 89 6.28 -6.55 -6.53
N GLY A 90 6.48 -7.21 -7.68
CA GLY A 90 5.45 -7.45 -8.67
C GLY A 90 4.36 -8.46 -8.25
N HIS A 91 4.50 -9.11 -7.10
CA HIS A 91 3.52 -10.01 -6.51
C HIS A 91 2.61 -9.33 -5.46
N THR A 92 2.68 -8.01 -5.35
CA THR A 92 1.84 -7.18 -4.49
C THR A 92 0.86 -6.40 -5.35
N ALA A 93 -0.45 -6.60 -5.15
CA ALA A 93 -1.47 -5.77 -5.77
C ALA A 93 -1.69 -4.49 -4.97
N PHE A 94 -1.67 -3.34 -5.64
CA PHE A 94 -2.15 -2.07 -5.09
C PHE A 94 -3.57 -1.83 -5.58
N VAL A 95 -4.49 -1.65 -4.63
CA VAL A 95 -5.91 -1.52 -4.91
C VAL A 95 -6.41 -0.18 -4.40
N TRP A 96 -6.76 0.72 -5.31
CA TRP A 96 -7.32 2.03 -4.98
C TRP A 96 -8.84 2.00 -5.13
N ASN A 97 -9.56 2.14 -4.02
CA ASN A 97 -11.03 2.11 -3.97
C ASN A 97 -11.64 0.91 -4.73
N GLY A 98 -11.00 -0.27 -4.63
CA GLY A 98 -11.43 -1.51 -5.29
C GLY A 98 -10.93 -1.71 -6.72
N ILE A 99 -10.12 -0.80 -7.27
CA ILE A 99 -9.49 -0.90 -8.60
C ILE A 99 -8.01 -1.23 -8.43
N ASN A 100 -7.54 -2.29 -9.09
CA ASN A 100 -6.12 -2.62 -9.16
C ASN A 100 -5.39 -1.57 -10.02
N ILE A 101 -4.40 -0.88 -9.42
CA ILE A 101 -3.66 0.23 -10.03
C ILE A 101 -2.20 -0.13 -10.34
N ASN A 102 -1.83 -1.41 -10.34
CA ASN A 102 -0.48 -1.81 -10.72
C ASN A 102 -0.20 -1.40 -12.18
N SER A 103 0.96 -0.81 -12.40
CA SER A 103 1.38 -0.41 -13.75
C SER A 103 1.47 -1.63 -14.67
N ALA A 104 0.80 -1.61 -15.82
CA ALA A 104 0.96 -2.63 -16.85
C ALA A 104 2.38 -2.62 -17.44
N PHE A 105 3.10 -1.50 -17.30
CA PHE A 105 4.45 -1.34 -17.79
C PHE A 105 5.49 -2.00 -16.89
N LEU A 106 5.44 -1.75 -15.56
CA LEU A 106 6.41 -2.25 -14.58
C LEU A 106 5.87 -3.39 -13.70
N GLY A 107 4.55 -3.58 -13.63
CA GLY A 107 3.90 -4.62 -12.83
C GLY A 107 3.94 -4.39 -11.32
N GLN A 108 4.52 -3.29 -10.86
CA GLN A 108 4.68 -2.96 -9.45
C GLN A 108 4.35 -1.50 -9.19
N GLY A 109 4.05 -1.17 -7.94
CA GLY A 109 3.91 0.20 -7.47
C GLY A 109 5.17 0.64 -6.71
N ASP A 110 5.57 1.90 -6.88
CA ASP A 110 6.50 2.56 -5.98
C ASP A 110 5.69 3.16 -4.82
N VAL A 111 5.94 2.67 -3.61
CA VAL A 111 5.20 3.08 -2.41
C VAL A 111 5.43 4.57 -2.09
N ASN A 112 6.60 5.10 -2.42
CA ASN A 112 6.93 6.52 -2.18
C ASN A 112 6.25 7.47 -3.17
N ASN A 113 5.70 6.96 -4.28
CA ASN A 113 4.84 7.71 -5.20
C ASN A 113 3.36 7.70 -4.79
N MET A 114 3.05 7.21 -3.60
CA MET A 114 1.69 7.17 -3.05
C MET A 114 1.60 8.12 -1.86
N PRO A 115 0.85 9.24 -1.96
CA PRO A 115 0.77 10.24 -0.91
C PRO A 115 0.05 9.68 0.32
N LEU A 116 0.76 9.57 1.44
CA LEU A 116 0.24 8.96 2.67
C LEU A 116 -1.09 9.57 3.13
N PHE A 117 -1.14 10.88 3.28
CA PHE A 117 -2.35 11.60 3.71
C PHE A 117 -3.41 11.74 2.59
N GLY A 118 -3.12 11.24 1.39
CA GLY A 118 -4.10 11.17 0.31
C GLY A 118 -5.19 10.12 0.53
N TYR A 119 -5.03 9.25 1.54
CA TYR A 119 -5.95 8.17 1.86
C TYR A 119 -6.55 8.34 3.25
N ASP A 120 -7.74 7.78 3.48
CA ASP A 120 -8.41 7.80 4.77
C ASP A 120 -8.18 6.50 5.56
N GLU A 121 -7.88 5.41 4.86
CA GLU A 121 -7.59 4.12 5.47
C GLU A 121 -6.70 3.30 4.54
N LEU A 122 -5.76 2.57 5.13
CA LEU A 122 -4.93 1.60 4.46
C LEU A 122 -5.24 0.22 5.01
N GLU A 123 -5.37 -0.77 4.12
CA GLU A 123 -5.60 -2.15 4.53
C GLU A 123 -4.56 -3.05 3.85
N VAL A 124 -3.92 -3.87 4.65
CA VAL A 124 -2.86 -4.78 4.21
C VAL A 124 -3.35 -6.21 4.40
N LYS A 125 -3.58 -6.91 3.29
CA LYS A 125 -4.01 -8.31 3.25
C LYS A 125 -2.87 -9.18 2.74
N ALA A 126 -2.37 -10.09 3.53
CA ALA A 126 -1.43 -11.12 3.11
C ALA A 126 -2.18 -12.30 2.43
N GLY A 127 -1.45 -13.06 1.61
CA GLY A 127 -1.98 -14.21 0.87
C GLY A 127 -2.71 -13.86 -0.41
N GLY A 128 -3.07 -14.86 -1.20
CA GLY A 128 -3.65 -14.72 -2.53
C GLY A 128 -4.95 -13.92 -2.59
N GLY A 129 -5.15 -13.19 -3.69
CA GLY A 129 -6.32 -12.34 -3.91
C GLY A 129 -6.69 -12.17 -5.38
N SER A 130 -6.13 -12.99 -6.28
CA SER A 130 -6.30 -12.79 -7.72
C SER A 130 -7.72 -13.00 -8.22
N VAL A 131 -8.56 -13.76 -7.53
CA VAL A 131 -9.99 -13.93 -7.88
C VAL A 131 -10.73 -12.59 -7.76
N GLN A 132 -10.48 -11.82 -6.70
CA GLN A 132 -11.14 -10.53 -6.46
C GLN A 132 -10.43 -9.35 -7.16
N TYR A 133 -9.08 -9.33 -7.15
CA TYR A 133 -8.28 -8.17 -7.52
C TYR A 133 -7.38 -8.36 -8.75
N GLY A 134 -7.39 -9.54 -9.38
CA GLY A 134 -6.70 -9.80 -10.64
C GLY A 134 -5.20 -10.04 -10.49
N SER A 135 -4.46 -9.62 -11.52
CA SER A 135 -3.01 -9.83 -11.64
C SER A 135 -2.23 -9.23 -10.48
N SER A 136 -1.09 -9.83 -10.13
CA SER A 136 -0.15 -9.41 -9.08
C SER A 136 -0.61 -9.64 -7.63
N ALA A 137 -1.84 -10.09 -7.38
CA ALA A 137 -2.31 -10.44 -6.04
C ALA A 137 -1.88 -11.86 -5.63
N ILE A 138 -0.58 -12.16 -5.71
CA ILE A 138 0.04 -13.45 -5.37
C ILE A 138 0.43 -13.48 -3.89
N GLY A 139 1.29 -12.55 -3.47
CA GLY A 139 1.79 -12.46 -2.10
C GLY A 139 0.81 -11.75 -1.17
N GLY A 140 0.06 -10.80 -1.71
CA GLY A 140 -0.91 -10.02 -0.97
C GLY A 140 -1.39 -8.78 -1.71
N SER A 141 -2.14 -7.95 -1.00
CA SER A 141 -2.65 -6.67 -1.53
C SER A 141 -2.62 -5.56 -0.50
N ILE A 142 -2.36 -4.34 -0.97
CA ILE A 142 -2.40 -3.09 -0.20
C ILE A 142 -3.56 -2.27 -0.74
N HIS A 143 -4.55 -1.99 0.10
CA HIS A 143 -5.74 -1.23 -0.27
C HIS A 143 -5.61 0.20 0.23
N LEU A 144 -5.89 1.12 -0.67
CA LEU A 144 -5.76 2.57 -0.51
C LEU A 144 -7.16 3.15 -0.62
N ASN A 145 -7.79 3.43 0.52
CA ASN A 145 -9.21 3.76 0.57
C ASN A 145 -9.45 5.24 0.82
N ASN A 146 -10.35 5.84 0.03
CA ASN A 146 -10.85 7.19 0.21
C ASN A 146 -12.33 7.16 0.56
N ASN A 147 -12.69 7.74 1.71
CA ASN A 147 -14.04 7.73 2.23
C ASN A 147 -14.73 9.07 2.00
N LEU A 148 -15.99 9.03 1.57
CA LEU A 148 -16.87 10.19 1.45
C LEU A 148 -18.05 9.99 2.38
N GLU A 149 -18.04 10.66 3.53
CA GLU A 149 -19.06 10.55 4.56
C GLU A 149 -20.17 11.57 4.33
N PHE A 150 -21.41 11.22 4.69
CA PHE A 150 -22.57 12.13 4.68
C PHE A 150 -22.90 12.60 6.10
N ASN A 151 -23.62 13.72 6.22
CA ASN A 151 -24.13 14.27 7.50
C ASN A 151 -23.05 14.66 8.52
N LYS A 152 -21.86 15.07 8.07
CA LYS A 152 -20.77 15.49 8.96
C LYS A 152 -20.60 17.00 9.07
N GLY A 153 -21.28 17.79 8.20
CA GLY A 153 -21.08 19.23 8.15
C GLY A 153 -19.68 19.61 7.61
N PRO A 154 -19.21 20.82 7.89
CA PRO A 154 -17.86 21.27 7.54
C PRO A 154 -16.81 20.65 8.47
N HIS A 155 -15.68 20.27 7.91
CA HIS A 155 -14.54 19.74 8.64
C HIS A 155 -13.24 20.17 7.93
N ALA A 156 -12.24 20.55 8.69
CA ALA A 156 -10.92 20.91 8.17
C ALA A 156 -9.82 20.29 9.03
N PHE A 157 -8.77 19.79 8.39
CA PHE A 157 -7.61 19.21 9.03
C PHE A 157 -6.34 19.74 8.37
N LEU A 158 -5.45 20.32 9.17
CA LEU A 158 -4.11 20.76 8.78
C LEU A 158 -3.06 19.97 9.55
N TYR A 159 -2.07 19.47 8.86
CA TYR A 159 -0.84 18.91 9.43
C TYR A 159 0.37 19.65 8.86
N SER A 160 1.28 20.08 9.72
CA SER A 160 2.55 20.69 9.30
C SER A 160 3.68 20.17 10.17
N GLU A 161 4.76 19.71 9.54
CA GLU A 161 5.92 19.11 10.18
C GLU A 161 7.21 19.72 9.61
N ALA A 162 8.13 20.06 10.52
CA ALA A 162 9.52 20.38 10.21
C ALA A 162 10.42 19.31 10.83
N ALA A 163 11.31 18.72 10.03
CA ALA A 163 12.17 17.63 10.44
C ALA A 163 13.61 17.82 9.99
N SER A 164 14.51 17.00 10.54
CA SER A 164 15.91 16.95 10.16
C SER A 164 16.10 16.82 8.64
N PHE A 165 17.27 17.21 8.16
CA PHE A 165 17.67 17.12 6.74
C PHE A 165 16.83 18.01 5.82
N GLY A 166 16.44 19.22 6.31
CA GLY A 166 15.64 20.17 5.55
C GLY A 166 14.28 19.60 5.10
N THR A 167 13.67 18.74 5.92
CA THR A 167 12.38 18.11 5.61
C THR A 167 11.23 18.99 6.10
N PHE A 168 10.29 19.28 5.17
CA PHE A 168 9.02 19.95 5.47
C PHE A 168 7.89 19.13 4.86
N ASN A 169 6.87 18.82 5.67
CA ASN A 169 5.68 18.10 5.25
C ASN A 169 4.44 18.89 5.62
N ASN A 170 3.61 19.23 4.65
CA ASN A 170 2.39 19.97 4.85
C ASN A 170 1.22 19.26 4.18
N PHE A 171 0.14 19.10 4.92
CA PHE A 171 -1.09 18.52 4.43
C PHE A 171 -2.29 19.34 4.88
N LEU A 172 -3.20 19.60 3.96
CA LEU A 172 -4.47 20.25 4.21
C LEU A 172 -5.60 19.40 3.63
N ARG A 173 -6.64 19.19 4.43
CA ARG A 173 -7.89 18.59 3.99
C ARG A 173 -9.06 19.44 4.43
N SER A 174 -10.01 19.66 3.51
CA SER A 174 -11.29 20.29 3.78
C SER A 174 -12.40 19.41 3.24
N SER A 175 -13.46 19.25 4.01
CA SER A 175 -14.63 18.51 3.58
C SER A 175 -15.92 19.18 4.07
N PHE A 176 -16.98 18.95 3.31
CA PHE A 176 -18.33 19.35 3.67
C PHE A 176 -19.30 18.26 3.25
N SER A 177 -20.25 17.93 4.12
CA SER A 177 -21.31 17.00 3.75
C SER A 177 -22.62 17.30 4.46
N ASN A 178 -23.70 17.02 3.76
CA ASN A 178 -25.07 16.98 4.28
C ASN A 178 -25.74 15.62 3.97
N GLU A 179 -27.04 15.52 4.08
CA GLU A 179 -27.78 14.26 3.84
C GLU A 179 -27.60 13.71 2.42
N LYS A 180 -27.44 14.56 1.42
CA LYS A 180 -27.44 14.18 0.00
C LYS A 180 -26.09 14.36 -0.70
N PHE A 181 -25.26 15.24 -0.17
CA PHE A 181 -24.01 15.65 -0.84
C PHE A 181 -22.82 15.54 0.10
N SER A 182 -21.69 15.09 -0.42
CA SER A 182 -20.40 15.07 0.26
C SER A 182 -19.31 15.49 -0.69
N VAL A 183 -18.44 16.40 -0.26
CA VAL A 183 -17.25 16.82 -1.00
C VAL A 183 -16.05 16.86 -0.08
N LYS A 184 -14.89 16.46 -0.60
CA LYS A 184 -13.62 16.47 0.10
C LYS A 184 -12.50 16.87 -0.87
N VAL A 185 -11.68 17.80 -0.43
CA VAL A 185 -10.47 18.22 -1.15
C VAL A 185 -9.30 18.15 -0.19
N SER A 186 -8.19 17.59 -0.65
CA SER A 186 -6.95 17.59 0.13
C SER A 186 -5.73 17.82 -0.75
N GLY A 187 -4.71 18.45 -0.16
CA GLY A 187 -3.41 18.66 -0.78
C GLY A 187 -2.29 18.27 0.17
N ASN A 188 -1.25 17.65 -0.36
CA ASN A 188 -0.04 17.30 0.38
C ASN A 188 1.19 17.80 -0.38
N TYR A 189 2.16 18.31 0.37
CA TYR A 189 3.47 18.68 -0.15
C TYR A 189 4.56 18.31 0.84
N VAL A 190 5.46 17.43 0.41
CA VAL A 190 6.63 17.00 1.19
C VAL A 190 7.87 17.37 0.38
N ILE A 191 8.85 17.99 1.04
CA ILE A 191 10.18 18.26 0.46
C ILE A 191 11.25 17.94 1.48
N SER A 192 12.40 17.44 1.02
CA SER A 192 13.57 17.19 1.86
C SER A 192 14.85 17.40 1.06
N GLN A 193 15.87 18.01 1.67
CA GLN A 193 17.23 17.98 1.13
C GLN A 193 17.86 16.60 1.29
N ASN A 194 17.47 15.91 2.37
CA ASN A 194 17.82 14.52 2.62
C ASN A 194 19.35 14.27 2.63
N ASP A 195 20.10 15.25 3.12
CA ASP A 195 21.56 15.36 3.15
C ASP A 195 22.19 14.73 4.40
N TYR A 196 21.59 13.64 4.89
CA TYR A 196 22.08 12.95 6.08
C TYR A 196 23.46 12.28 5.87
N GLU A 197 24.16 12.11 7.00
CA GLU A 197 25.46 11.48 7.08
C GLU A 197 25.39 10.13 7.79
N VAL A 198 26.26 9.22 7.40
CA VAL A 198 26.51 7.93 8.05
C VAL A 198 28.02 7.77 8.25
N PRO A 199 28.58 8.35 9.35
CA PRO A 199 30.04 8.43 9.54
C PRO A 199 30.73 7.07 9.52
N GLU A 200 30.10 6.01 10.05
CA GLU A 200 30.65 4.65 10.09
C GLU A 200 30.82 4.02 8.69
N LYS A 201 30.21 4.62 7.68
CA LYS A 201 30.32 4.25 6.27
C LYS A 201 31.07 5.31 5.45
N GLU A 202 31.59 6.36 6.09
CA GLU A 202 32.17 7.54 5.42
C GLU A 202 31.22 8.11 4.36
N TYR A 203 29.93 8.07 4.64
CA TYR A 203 28.88 8.37 3.67
C TYR A 203 28.18 9.69 4.01
N ILE A 204 28.17 10.59 3.04
CA ILE A 204 27.34 11.81 3.06
C ILE A 204 26.42 11.74 1.85
N ASN A 205 25.12 11.81 2.08
CA ASN A 205 24.14 11.77 1.00
C ASN A 205 24.15 13.10 0.21
N ARG A 206 24.93 13.16 -0.85
CA ARG A 206 25.09 14.35 -1.70
C ARG A 206 24.03 14.49 -2.79
N ASN A 207 23.19 13.47 -2.98
CA ASN A 207 22.15 13.44 -4.01
C ASN A 207 20.88 12.80 -3.47
N GLY A 208 20.41 13.19 -2.29
CA GLY A 208 19.24 12.58 -1.64
C GLY A 208 17.94 13.36 -1.78
N ARG A 209 17.97 14.56 -2.36
CA ARG A 209 16.80 15.44 -2.42
C ARG A 209 15.58 14.76 -3.03
N PHE A 210 14.42 14.98 -2.41
CA PHE A 210 13.14 14.57 -2.99
C PHE A 210 12.05 15.60 -2.70
N TYR A 211 11.00 15.57 -3.53
CA TYR A 211 9.71 16.17 -3.21
C TYR A 211 8.59 15.28 -3.70
N ASN A 212 7.44 15.33 -3.01
CA ASN A 212 6.18 14.72 -3.40
C ASN A 212 5.07 15.75 -3.22
N SER A 213 4.24 15.91 -4.24
CA SER A 213 3.07 16.78 -4.24
C SER A 213 1.85 16.00 -4.68
N SER A 214 0.73 16.18 -4.00
CA SER A 214 -0.52 15.54 -4.42
C SER A 214 -1.74 16.41 -4.15
N ILE A 215 -2.75 16.25 -5.00
CA ILE A 215 -4.08 16.82 -4.81
C ILE A 215 -5.08 15.68 -4.96
N ASN A 216 -6.03 15.58 -4.01
CA ASN A 216 -7.12 14.63 -4.05
C ASN A 216 -8.45 15.37 -3.97
N ILE A 217 -9.39 14.99 -4.82
CA ILE A 217 -10.74 15.57 -4.88
C ILE A 217 -11.73 14.41 -4.88
N GLY A 218 -12.68 14.43 -3.97
CA GLY A 218 -13.79 13.49 -3.93
C GLY A 218 -15.12 14.22 -3.82
N ALA A 219 -16.11 13.77 -4.59
CA ALA A 219 -17.48 14.23 -4.52
C ALA A 219 -18.44 13.05 -4.57
N SER A 220 -19.52 13.09 -3.80
CA SER A 220 -20.53 12.04 -3.79
C SER A 220 -21.91 12.65 -3.67
N TYR A 221 -22.89 12.07 -4.35
CA TYR A 221 -24.27 12.51 -4.37
C TYR A 221 -25.23 11.32 -4.27
N LYS A 222 -26.17 11.37 -3.31
CA LYS A 222 -27.28 10.42 -3.20
C LYS A 222 -28.39 10.82 -4.16
N ILE A 223 -28.48 10.14 -5.31
CA ILE A 223 -29.55 10.35 -6.30
C ILE A 223 -30.90 9.81 -5.80
N ALA A 224 -30.85 8.76 -4.97
CA ALA A 224 -32.02 8.16 -4.34
C ALA A 224 -31.59 7.55 -2.99
N PRO A 225 -32.53 7.14 -2.09
CA PRO A 225 -32.19 6.55 -0.79
C PRO A 225 -31.21 5.39 -0.84
N HIS A 226 -31.19 4.64 -1.95
CA HIS A 226 -30.39 3.43 -2.13
C HIS A 226 -29.35 3.57 -3.27
N GLN A 227 -29.13 4.77 -3.79
CA GLN A 227 -28.27 4.98 -4.95
C GLN A 227 -27.35 6.19 -4.73
N THR A 228 -26.07 5.96 -4.92
CA THR A 228 -25.05 6.98 -4.74
C THR A 228 -24.13 7.01 -5.98
N ILE A 229 -23.86 8.19 -6.50
CA ILE A 229 -22.79 8.42 -7.48
C ILE A 229 -21.64 9.09 -6.75
N SER A 230 -20.43 8.60 -6.99
CA SER A 230 -19.20 9.16 -6.40
C SER A 230 -18.15 9.36 -7.48
N TRP A 231 -17.42 10.45 -7.38
CA TRP A 231 -16.29 10.76 -8.25
C TRP A 231 -15.07 11.08 -7.39
N GLN A 232 -13.96 10.41 -7.66
CA GLN A 232 -12.72 10.55 -6.92
C GLN A 232 -11.56 10.74 -7.89
N ASN A 233 -10.68 11.69 -7.58
CA ASN A 233 -9.49 12.00 -8.37
C ASN A 233 -8.28 12.13 -7.48
N GLN A 234 -7.15 11.69 -7.99
CA GLN A 234 -5.84 11.86 -7.38
C GLN A 234 -4.84 12.28 -8.44
N LEU A 235 -4.15 13.39 -8.17
CA LEU A 235 -3.01 13.89 -8.92
C LEU A 235 -1.78 13.75 -8.04
N PHE A 236 -0.69 13.27 -8.59
CA PHE A 236 0.60 13.18 -7.91
C PHE A 236 1.72 13.64 -8.85
N ASP A 237 2.65 14.42 -8.32
CA ASP A 237 3.91 14.80 -8.96
C ASP A 237 5.04 14.68 -7.94
N GLY A 238 6.07 13.92 -8.27
CA GLY A 238 7.20 13.66 -7.40
C GLY A 238 8.53 13.56 -8.14
N SER A 239 9.59 13.89 -7.43
CA SER A 239 10.97 13.71 -7.89
C SER A 239 11.81 13.18 -6.76
N GLN A 240 12.56 12.12 -7.03
CA GLN A 240 13.41 11.41 -6.09
C GLN A 240 14.80 11.31 -6.67
N HIS A 241 15.80 11.78 -5.92
CA HIS A 241 17.20 11.60 -6.28
C HIS A 241 17.74 10.33 -5.63
N TYR A 242 18.56 9.58 -6.38
CA TYR A 242 19.24 8.42 -5.81
C TYR A 242 20.47 8.84 -5.02
N PRO A 243 20.63 8.38 -3.77
CA PRO A 243 21.84 8.60 -3.01
C PRO A 243 23.10 8.15 -3.77
N ILE A 244 24.18 8.91 -3.69
CA ILE A 244 25.49 8.54 -4.23
C ILE A 244 26.50 8.40 -3.10
N PHE A 245 27.36 7.36 -3.23
CA PHE A 245 28.34 6.97 -2.22
C PHE A 245 29.72 7.54 -2.48
N THR A 246 30.02 7.90 -3.72
CA THR A 246 31.32 8.38 -4.16
C THR A 246 31.26 9.85 -4.53
N GLU A 247 32.38 10.57 -4.35
CA GLU A 247 32.46 11.99 -4.70
C GLU A 247 32.23 12.26 -6.19
N ASN A 248 32.60 11.30 -7.05
CA ASN A 248 32.58 11.40 -8.51
C ASN A 248 31.42 10.62 -9.16
N GLY A 249 30.42 10.18 -8.40
CA GLY A 249 29.26 9.47 -8.94
C GLY A 249 28.33 10.40 -9.72
N ASN A 250 27.75 9.91 -10.81
CA ASN A 250 26.71 10.65 -11.52
C ASN A 250 25.49 10.86 -10.61
N LYS A 251 25.02 12.10 -10.52
CA LYS A 251 23.79 12.45 -9.79
C LYS A 251 22.59 12.03 -10.62
N THR A 252 21.90 10.99 -10.19
CA THR A 252 20.75 10.46 -10.88
C THR A 252 19.46 10.86 -10.18
N LYS A 253 18.37 10.97 -10.93
CA LYS A 253 17.03 11.22 -10.39
C LYS A 253 15.95 10.46 -11.15
N TYR A 254 14.84 10.32 -10.49
CA TYR A 254 13.61 9.73 -11.00
C TYR A 254 12.47 10.72 -10.81
N LYS A 255 11.62 10.91 -11.83
CA LYS A 255 10.37 11.66 -11.71
C LYS A 255 9.20 10.76 -11.97
N ALA A 256 8.12 10.94 -11.20
CA ALA A 256 6.88 10.23 -11.38
C ALA A 256 5.71 11.21 -11.35
N GLN A 257 4.78 11.03 -12.27
CA GLN A 257 3.52 11.76 -12.31
C GLN A 257 2.40 10.75 -12.48
N THR A 258 1.36 10.85 -11.66
CA THR A 258 0.17 10.00 -11.80
C THR A 258 -1.10 10.82 -11.78
N LEU A 259 -2.05 10.39 -12.62
CA LEU A 259 -3.43 10.84 -12.60
C LEU A 259 -4.33 9.61 -12.41
N ARG A 260 -5.22 9.67 -11.44
CA ARG A 260 -6.26 8.64 -11.23
C ARG A 260 -7.61 9.31 -11.14
N SER A 261 -8.58 8.79 -11.86
CA SER A 261 -9.98 9.23 -11.82
C SER A 261 -10.88 8.02 -11.75
N LEU A 262 -11.83 8.02 -10.82
CA LEU A 262 -12.79 6.94 -10.59
C LEU A 262 -14.19 7.52 -10.45
N LEU A 263 -15.08 7.10 -11.33
CA LEU A 263 -16.51 7.32 -11.21
C LEU A 263 -17.18 6.02 -10.78
N SER A 264 -17.96 6.05 -9.71
CA SER A 264 -18.70 4.90 -9.18
C SER A 264 -20.19 5.21 -9.12
N TRP A 265 -21.01 4.21 -9.46
CA TRP A 265 -22.44 4.21 -9.19
C TRP A 265 -22.77 3.00 -8.33
N ASP A 266 -23.15 3.25 -7.10
CA ASP A 266 -23.41 2.25 -6.09
C ASP A 266 -24.91 2.18 -5.79
N ILE A 267 -25.46 0.96 -5.84
CA ILE A 267 -26.85 0.65 -5.48
C ILE A 267 -26.81 -0.33 -4.32
N THR A 268 -27.50 -0.02 -3.23
CA THR A 268 -27.58 -0.93 -2.07
C THR A 268 -29.04 -1.01 -1.60
N LYS A 269 -29.62 -2.19 -1.71
CA LYS A 269 -30.92 -2.57 -1.15
C LYS A 269 -30.72 -3.77 -0.23
N ASN A 270 -31.76 -4.19 0.50
CA ASN A 270 -31.68 -5.24 1.54
C ASN A 270 -30.80 -6.43 1.13
N ASP A 271 -31.18 -7.12 0.06
CA ASP A 271 -30.52 -8.36 -0.37
C ASP A 271 -29.61 -8.17 -1.58
N PHE A 272 -29.55 -6.95 -2.12
CA PHE A 272 -28.89 -6.64 -3.38
C PHE A 272 -27.95 -5.46 -3.24
N SER A 273 -26.73 -5.59 -3.76
CA SER A 273 -25.86 -4.45 -4.00
C SER A 273 -25.17 -4.59 -5.35
N ASN A 274 -24.98 -3.46 -6.03
CA ASN A 274 -24.24 -3.39 -7.28
C ASN A 274 -23.36 -2.14 -7.26
N SER A 275 -22.13 -2.29 -7.71
CA SER A 275 -21.17 -1.20 -7.87
C SER A 275 -20.63 -1.21 -9.29
N LEU A 276 -20.99 -0.18 -10.05
CA LEU A 276 -20.45 0.07 -11.39
C LEU A 276 -19.35 1.11 -11.29
N LYS A 277 -18.17 0.80 -11.81
CA LYS A 277 -16.97 1.63 -11.73
C LYS A 277 -16.38 1.89 -13.12
N LEU A 278 -16.06 3.14 -13.38
CA LEU A 278 -15.27 3.58 -14.53
C LEU A 278 -14.03 4.25 -14.00
N ALA A 279 -12.86 3.71 -14.30
CA ALA A 279 -11.60 4.27 -13.87
C ALA A 279 -10.68 4.60 -15.04
N TYR A 280 -9.97 5.70 -14.90
CA TYR A 280 -8.83 6.08 -15.72
C TYR A 280 -7.61 6.24 -14.81
N THR A 281 -6.49 5.60 -15.19
CA THR A 281 -5.21 5.82 -14.52
C THR A 281 -4.14 6.10 -15.57
N GLU A 282 -3.27 7.05 -15.24
CA GLU A 282 -2.10 7.41 -16.04
C GLU A 282 -0.89 7.49 -15.13
N ASP A 283 0.17 6.75 -15.48
CA ASP A 283 1.44 6.75 -14.79
C ASP A 283 2.54 7.13 -15.79
N ASN A 284 3.24 8.21 -15.52
CA ASN A 284 4.38 8.69 -16.30
C ASN A 284 5.62 8.69 -15.41
N PHE A 285 6.64 7.95 -15.78
CA PHE A 285 7.92 7.97 -15.08
C PHE A 285 9.07 8.33 -16.01
N GLN A 286 10.05 9.04 -15.49
CA GLN A 286 11.22 9.53 -16.22
C GLN A 286 12.47 9.30 -15.39
N TYR A 287 13.48 8.67 -15.99
CA TYR A 287 14.79 8.47 -15.40
C TYR A 287 15.82 9.42 -16.04
N PHE A 288 16.68 9.98 -15.20
CA PHE A 288 17.77 10.87 -15.58
C PHE A 288 19.07 10.27 -15.03
N GLY A 289 19.92 9.77 -15.92
CA GLY A 289 21.25 9.27 -15.56
C GLY A 289 22.20 10.36 -15.07
N ASP A 290 21.85 11.62 -15.37
CA ASP A 290 22.49 12.83 -14.86
C ASP A 290 21.43 13.91 -14.70
N ILE A 291 21.33 14.54 -13.51
CA ILE A 291 20.28 15.54 -13.21
C ILE A 291 20.36 16.79 -14.09
N ASP A 292 21.54 17.09 -14.64
CA ASP A 292 21.80 18.25 -15.48
C ASP A 292 21.62 17.95 -16.99
N LYS A 293 21.27 16.70 -17.34
CA LYS A 293 21.02 16.26 -18.71
C LYS A 293 19.53 15.96 -18.94
N PRO A 294 19.09 15.89 -20.21
CA PRO A 294 17.76 15.41 -20.55
C PRO A 294 17.47 14.01 -20.00
N LYS A 295 16.17 13.66 -19.91
CA LYS A 295 15.77 12.30 -19.49
C LYS A 295 16.42 11.24 -20.41
N GLU A 296 16.97 10.21 -19.77
CA GLU A 296 17.63 9.10 -20.45
C GLU A 296 16.64 8.03 -20.89
N SER A 297 15.68 7.72 -20.03
CA SER A 297 14.63 6.73 -20.29
C SER A 297 13.33 7.06 -19.53
N GLY A 298 12.28 6.35 -19.86
CA GLY A 298 11.01 6.49 -19.16
C GLY A 298 9.89 5.71 -19.84
N ALA A 299 8.72 5.75 -19.26
CA ALA A 299 7.52 5.19 -19.86
C ALA A 299 6.26 5.96 -19.39
N GLU A 300 5.26 5.91 -20.25
CA GLU A 300 3.91 6.37 -19.98
C GLU A 300 2.95 5.20 -20.13
N GLY A 301 2.15 4.94 -19.09
CA GLY A 301 1.12 3.92 -19.09
C GLY A 301 -0.24 4.53 -18.84
N LYS A 302 -1.26 4.16 -19.64
CA LYS A 302 -2.65 4.57 -19.48
C LYS A 302 -3.55 3.36 -19.39
N ASN A 303 -4.44 3.33 -18.38
CA ASN A 303 -5.40 2.25 -18.24
C ASN A 303 -6.81 2.84 -18.18
N TYR A 304 -7.70 2.25 -18.97
CA TYR A 304 -9.13 2.50 -18.95
C TYR A 304 -9.79 1.24 -18.41
N ILE A 305 -10.53 1.36 -17.32
CA ILE A 305 -11.06 0.20 -16.60
C ILE A 305 -12.56 0.39 -16.42
N PHE A 306 -13.32 -0.61 -16.88
CA PHE A 306 -14.73 -0.79 -16.56
C PHE A 306 -14.86 -1.99 -15.64
N ARG A 307 -15.52 -1.82 -14.50
CA ARG A 307 -15.76 -2.91 -13.55
C ARG A 307 -17.19 -2.86 -13.03
N ASN A 308 -17.84 -4.01 -13.02
CA ASN A 308 -19.13 -4.22 -12.37
C ASN A 308 -18.99 -5.28 -11.28
N ASP A 309 -19.50 -4.99 -10.12
CA ASP A 309 -19.48 -5.83 -8.94
C ASP A 309 -20.92 -6.00 -8.43
N PHE A 310 -21.52 -7.13 -8.76
CA PHE A 310 -22.88 -7.51 -8.42
C PHE A 310 -22.89 -8.43 -7.21
N ASN A 311 -23.76 -8.23 -6.25
CA ASN A 311 -23.90 -9.05 -5.06
C ASN A 311 -25.36 -9.25 -4.69
N TYR A 312 -25.77 -10.50 -4.44
CA TYR A 312 -27.14 -10.85 -4.13
C TYR A 312 -27.23 -11.95 -3.07
N PHE A 313 -28.06 -11.72 -2.06
CA PHE A 313 -28.43 -12.75 -1.08
C PHE A 313 -29.65 -13.52 -1.61
N ILE A 314 -29.43 -14.74 -2.12
CA ILE A 314 -30.52 -15.64 -2.57
C ILE A 314 -31.37 -16.05 -1.37
N THR A 315 -30.72 -16.30 -0.24
CA THR A 315 -31.31 -16.53 1.07
C THR A 315 -30.48 -15.83 2.13
N PRO A 316 -30.94 -15.67 3.38
CA PRO A 316 -30.10 -15.12 4.44
C PRO A 316 -28.77 -15.86 4.67
N LYS A 317 -28.68 -17.13 4.20
CA LYS A 317 -27.50 -17.97 4.33
C LYS A 317 -26.67 -18.09 3.04
N LEU A 318 -27.21 -17.74 1.90
CA LEU A 318 -26.54 -17.94 0.60
C LEU A 318 -26.43 -16.62 -0.15
N ASN A 319 -25.19 -16.18 -0.32
CA ASN A 319 -24.83 -14.98 -1.07
C ASN A 319 -24.06 -15.37 -2.33
N VAL A 320 -24.40 -14.75 -3.45
CA VAL A 320 -23.66 -14.87 -4.73
C VAL A 320 -23.12 -13.50 -5.11
N ASN A 321 -21.91 -13.49 -5.67
CA ASN A 321 -21.25 -12.30 -6.14
C ASN A 321 -20.66 -12.53 -7.52
N GLY A 322 -20.96 -11.65 -8.48
CA GLY A 322 -20.43 -11.63 -9.83
C GLY A 322 -19.56 -10.41 -10.05
N ILE A 323 -18.38 -10.59 -10.63
CA ILE A 323 -17.46 -9.52 -10.98
C ILE A 323 -17.16 -9.62 -12.47
N GLY A 324 -17.50 -8.57 -13.23
CA GLY A 324 -17.09 -8.38 -14.60
C GLY A 324 -16.13 -7.20 -14.70
N GLU A 325 -15.03 -7.36 -15.43
CA GLU A 325 -14.05 -6.28 -15.60
C GLU A 325 -13.52 -6.29 -17.04
N PHE A 326 -13.36 -5.10 -17.61
CA PHE A 326 -12.70 -4.91 -18.89
C PHE A 326 -11.69 -3.78 -18.77
N GLN A 327 -10.46 -4.05 -19.21
CA GLN A 327 -9.35 -3.11 -19.16
C GLN A 327 -8.73 -2.93 -20.54
N ILE A 328 -8.39 -1.68 -20.86
CA ILE A 328 -7.52 -1.33 -21.99
C ILE A 328 -6.26 -0.71 -21.39
N ASN A 329 -5.16 -1.43 -21.48
CA ASN A 329 -3.86 -0.96 -21.01
C ASN A 329 -3.05 -0.50 -22.21
N LYS A 330 -2.60 0.76 -22.23
CA LYS A 330 -1.73 1.33 -23.27
C LYS A 330 -0.40 1.73 -22.67
N GLY A 331 0.66 1.63 -23.45
CA GLY A 331 1.99 2.01 -22.98
C GLY A 331 2.91 2.48 -24.09
N ILE A 332 3.77 3.45 -23.76
CA ILE A 332 4.86 3.94 -24.61
C ILE A 332 6.11 4.02 -23.75
N GLY A 333 7.21 3.43 -24.22
CA GLY A 333 8.50 3.51 -23.55
C GLY A 333 9.46 4.46 -24.28
N TYR A 334 9.95 5.47 -23.59
CA TYR A 334 10.96 6.39 -24.11
C TYR A 334 12.36 5.77 -23.94
N GLN A 335 13.14 5.70 -25.03
CA GLN A 335 14.50 5.11 -25.09
C GLN A 335 14.59 3.62 -24.70
N SER A 336 13.48 2.98 -24.40
CA SER A 336 13.39 1.55 -24.10
C SER A 336 13.22 0.68 -25.35
N GLY A 337 12.98 1.30 -26.51
CA GLY A 337 12.62 0.62 -27.76
C GLY A 337 11.19 0.06 -27.75
N ILE A 338 10.38 0.34 -26.72
CA ILE A 338 8.98 -0.04 -26.67
C ILE A 338 8.18 1.06 -27.37
N GLY A 339 7.59 0.73 -28.51
CA GLY A 339 6.70 1.62 -29.25
C GLY A 339 5.33 1.75 -28.56
N ASP A 340 4.35 2.25 -29.32
CA ASP A 340 2.96 2.31 -28.86
C ASP A 340 2.38 0.88 -28.78
N ILE A 341 2.07 0.42 -27.59
CA ILE A 341 1.56 -0.92 -27.34
C ILE A 341 0.24 -0.87 -26.57
N SER A 342 -0.60 -1.88 -26.81
CA SER A 342 -1.89 -2.02 -26.13
C SER A 342 -2.16 -3.47 -25.76
N ARG A 343 -2.82 -3.67 -24.63
CA ARG A 343 -3.32 -4.96 -24.17
C ARG A 343 -4.73 -4.82 -23.63
N ASN A 344 -5.67 -5.59 -24.21
CA ASN A 344 -7.04 -5.68 -23.75
C ASN A 344 -7.18 -6.88 -22.82
N VAL A 345 -7.83 -6.69 -21.68
CA VAL A 345 -8.07 -7.73 -20.68
C VAL A 345 -9.55 -7.74 -20.32
N GLY A 346 -10.26 -8.80 -20.70
CA GLY A 346 -11.61 -9.09 -20.20
C GLY A 346 -11.54 -10.08 -19.04
N SER A 347 -12.29 -9.86 -17.97
CA SER A 347 -12.32 -10.75 -16.80
C SER A 347 -13.74 -11.05 -16.36
N ALA A 348 -13.99 -12.31 -15.98
CA ALA A 348 -15.22 -12.73 -15.34
C ALA A 348 -14.90 -13.55 -14.08
N ALA A 349 -15.51 -13.19 -12.95
CA ALA A 349 -15.39 -13.94 -11.71
C ALA A 349 -16.76 -14.13 -11.04
N GLY A 350 -16.91 -15.29 -10.38
CA GLY A 350 -18.07 -15.61 -9.56
C GLY A 350 -17.62 -16.10 -8.19
N LEU A 351 -18.29 -15.63 -7.13
CA LEU A 351 -18.06 -16.08 -5.77
C LEU A 351 -19.40 -16.49 -5.13
N ILE A 352 -19.36 -17.54 -4.34
CA ILE A 352 -20.48 -18.04 -3.56
C ILE A 352 -20.06 -18.04 -2.10
N ARG A 353 -20.88 -17.45 -1.22
CA ARG A 353 -20.68 -17.43 0.22
C ARG A 353 -21.83 -18.15 0.90
N TYR A 354 -21.52 -19.10 1.76
CA TYR A 354 -22.51 -19.87 2.50
C TYR A 354 -22.28 -19.74 4.00
N PHE A 355 -23.26 -19.16 4.67
CA PHE A 355 -23.30 -18.97 6.12
C PHE A 355 -24.11 -20.12 6.74
N VAL A 356 -23.40 -21.20 7.12
CA VAL A 356 -24.02 -22.41 7.69
C VAL A 356 -24.72 -22.05 9.00
N THR A 357 -23.97 -21.37 9.87
CA THR A 357 -24.44 -20.77 11.14
C THR A 357 -23.87 -19.36 11.27
N SER A 358 -24.12 -18.66 12.38
CA SER A 358 -23.42 -17.41 12.73
C SER A 358 -21.91 -17.59 12.83
N ASP A 359 -21.47 -18.80 13.23
CA ASP A 359 -20.11 -19.10 13.60
C ASP A 359 -19.31 -19.88 12.54
N LEU A 360 -20.00 -20.44 11.52
CA LEU A 360 -19.39 -21.23 10.46
C LEU A 360 -19.81 -20.72 9.09
N ARG A 361 -18.82 -20.31 8.28
CA ARG A 361 -19.03 -19.75 6.94
C ARG A 361 -17.97 -20.22 5.95
N PHE A 362 -18.37 -20.33 4.70
CA PHE A 362 -17.51 -20.73 3.58
C PHE A 362 -17.65 -19.76 2.41
N GLU A 363 -16.56 -19.56 1.67
CA GLU A 363 -16.53 -18.86 0.40
C GLU A 363 -15.82 -19.72 -0.63
N ALA A 364 -16.37 -19.81 -1.85
CA ALA A 364 -15.72 -20.38 -3.02
C ALA A 364 -15.78 -19.38 -4.16
N GLY A 365 -14.70 -19.23 -4.90
CA GLY A 365 -14.60 -18.30 -6.01
C GLY A 365 -13.88 -18.93 -7.21
N ILE A 366 -14.26 -18.48 -8.41
CA ILE A 366 -13.63 -18.85 -9.68
C ILE A 366 -13.48 -17.58 -10.52
N LYS A 367 -12.39 -17.50 -11.30
CA LYS A 367 -12.15 -16.40 -12.24
C LYS A 367 -11.45 -16.90 -13.51
N LYS A 368 -11.78 -16.27 -14.63
CA LYS A 368 -11.07 -16.40 -15.88
C LYS A 368 -10.81 -15.00 -16.46
N ASP A 369 -9.57 -14.79 -16.89
CA ASP A 369 -9.19 -13.62 -17.68
C ASP A 369 -9.05 -14.02 -19.15
N PHE A 370 -9.44 -13.12 -20.04
CA PHE A 370 -9.37 -13.26 -21.51
C PHE A 370 -8.44 -12.18 -22.03
N VAL A 371 -7.29 -12.58 -22.53
CA VAL A 371 -6.23 -11.68 -23.02
C VAL A 371 -5.75 -12.20 -24.35
N GLU A 372 -5.61 -11.30 -25.31
CA GLU A 372 -5.07 -11.65 -26.62
C GLU A 372 -3.61 -12.09 -26.50
N ASN A 373 -3.26 -13.20 -27.17
CA ASN A 373 -1.90 -13.76 -27.22
C ASN A 373 -1.27 -14.18 -25.87
N ILE A 374 -2.02 -14.20 -24.78
CA ILE A 374 -1.56 -14.66 -23.48
C ILE A 374 -2.53 -15.71 -22.93
N SER A 375 -2.04 -16.92 -22.73
CA SER A 375 -2.84 -17.98 -22.09
C SER A 375 -2.95 -17.72 -20.59
N SER A 376 -4.11 -17.22 -20.14
CA SER A 376 -4.36 -17.04 -18.71
C SER A 376 -4.86 -18.34 -18.06
N PRO A 377 -4.46 -18.66 -16.82
CA PRO A 377 -4.97 -19.83 -16.10
C PRO A 377 -6.41 -19.61 -15.62
N PHE A 378 -7.12 -20.71 -15.34
CA PHE A 378 -8.28 -20.65 -14.44
C PHE A 378 -7.80 -20.40 -13.02
N LEU A 379 -8.42 -19.43 -12.36
CA LEU A 379 -8.17 -19.09 -10.97
C LEU A 379 -9.32 -19.59 -10.11
N TYR A 380 -9.00 -20.00 -8.91
CA TYR A 380 -9.99 -20.41 -7.92
C TYR A 380 -9.53 -20.06 -6.52
N SER A 381 -10.49 -19.88 -5.62
CA SER A 381 -10.25 -19.71 -4.20
C SER A 381 -11.31 -20.46 -3.41
N PHE A 382 -10.89 -20.98 -2.28
CA PHE A 382 -11.76 -21.57 -1.29
C PHE A 382 -11.32 -21.06 0.08
N SER A 383 -12.27 -20.57 0.89
CA SER A 383 -12.02 -20.09 2.24
C SER A 383 -13.12 -20.56 3.18
N GLY A 384 -12.74 -20.92 4.38
CA GLY A 384 -13.66 -21.24 5.46
C GLY A 384 -13.26 -20.55 6.74
N LYS A 385 -14.21 -20.15 7.56
CA LYS A 385 -13.99 -19.55 8.86
C LYS A 385 -14.96 -20.10 9.89
N TRP A 386 -14.44 -20.51 11.02
CA TRP A 386 -15.17 -21.16 12.09
C TRP A 386 -14.77 -20.58 13.46
N HIS A 387 -15.79 -20.24 14.26
CA HIS A 387 -15.68 -19.72 15.61
C HIS A 387 -16.27 -20.73 16.59
N PRO A 388 -15.57 -21.84 16.91
CA PRO A 388 -16.11 -22.94 17.70
C PRO A 388 -16.42 -22.57 19.15
N ILE A 389 -15.66 -21.63 19.71
CA ILE A 389 -15.78 -21.17 21.11
C ILE A 389 -15.43 -19.69 21.20
N LYS A 390 -15.97 -18.98 22.19
CA LYS A 390 -15.88 -17.51 22.33
C LYS A 390 -14.47 -16.90 22.30
N TRP A 391 -13.46 -17.66 22.63
CA TRP A 391 -12.07 -17.18 22.68
C TRP A 391 -11.20 -17.69 21.52
N TYR A 392 -11.76 -18.47 20.58
CA TYR A 392 -10.98 -19.01 19.47
C TYR A 392 -11.75 -19.00 18.16
N GLU A 393 -11.12 -18.45 17.13
CA GLU A 393 -11.60 -18.47 15.75
C GLU A 393 -10.50 -19.07 14.86
N VAL A 394 -10.85 -19.94 13.91
CA VAL A 394 -9.94 -20.51 12.93
C VAL A 394 -10.46 -20.25 11.52
N GLY A 395 -9.56 -19.79 10.64
CA GLY A 395 -9.77 -19.65 9.20
C GLY A 395 -8.80 -20.51 8.42
N ALA A 396 -9.22 -20.98 7.26
CA ALA A 396 -8.32 -21.61 6.30
C ALA A 396 -8.69 -21.12 4.88
N SER A 397 -7.68 -20.92 4.03
CA SER A 397 -7.89 -20.58 2.64
C SER A 397 -6.90 -21.27 1.72
N PHE A 398 -7.39 -21.60 0.54
CA PHE A 398 -6.64 -22.19 -0.55
C PHE A 398 -6.94 -21.41 -1.82
N SER A 399 -5.92 -20.99 -2.58
CA SER A 399 -6.13 -20.22 -3.79
C SER A 399 -5.07 -20.47 -4.86
N ARG A 400 -5.49 -20.36 -6.11
CA ARG A 400 -4.61 -20.25 -7.27
C ARG A 400 -4.62 -18.81 -7.77
N ASN A 401 -3.44 -18.22 -7.86
CA ASN A 401 -3.23 -16.82 -8.24
C ASN A 401 -2.30 -16.73 -9.43
N PHE A 402 -2.15 -15.53 -10.01
CA PHE A 402 -1.30 -15.33 -11.18
C PHE A 402 -0.81 -13.87 -11.29
N LYS A 403 0.22 -13.70 -12.17
CA LYS A 403 0.68 -12.39 -12.62
C LYS A 403 0.98 -12.45 -14.11
N PHE A 404 0.47 -11.47 -14.87
CA PHE A 404 0.86 -11.28 -16.26
C PHE A 404 2.31 -10.79 -16.37
N PRO A 405 3.03 -11.20 -17.44
CA PRO A 405 4.25 -10.50 -17.84
C PRO A 405 3.93 -9.02 -18.12
N THR A 406 4.82 -8.14 -17.72
CA THR A 406 4.68 -6.69 -17.92
C THR A 406 5.06 -6.30 -19.35
N PHE A 407 4.73 -5.09 -19.77
CA PHE A 407 5.20 -4.58 -21.05
C PHE A 407 6.74 -4.52 -21.10
N ASN A 408 7.38 -4.20 -19.98
CA ASN A 408 8.83 -4.21 -19.86
C ASN A 408 9.39 -5.62 -20.02
N ASP A 409 8.78 -6.64 -19.38
CA ASP A 409 9.23 -8.03 -19.50
C ASP A 409 9.12 -8.56 -20.94
N LEU A 410 8.07 -8.15 -21.66
CA LEU A 410 7.81 -8.64 -23.02
C LEU A 410 8.59 -7.89 -24.10
N TYR A 411 8.75 -6.57 -23.98
CA TYR A 411 9.08 -5.72 -25.13
C TYR A 411 10.30 -4.80 -24.94
N TRP A 412 11.00 -4.85 -23.79
CA TRP A 412 12.22 -4.07 -23.62
C TRP A 412 13.26 -4.40 -24.70
N ARG A 413 13.77 -3.37 -25.40
CA ARG A 413 14.53 -3.51 -26.65
C ARG A 413 15.68 -4.53 -26.63
N GLN A 414 16.41 -4.64 -25.52
CA GLN A 414 17.60 -5.49 -25.42
C GLN A 414 17.34 -6.86 -24.79
N GLY A 415 16.29 -7.01 -23.99
CA GLY A 415 16.11 -8.22 -23.21
C GLY A 415 14.67 -8.58 -22.90
N GLY A 416 13.68 -7.91 -23.51
CA GLY A 416 12.30 -8.33 -23.45
C GLY A 416 12.08 -9.67 -24.16
N ASN A 417 11.15 -10.47 -23.66
CA ASN A 417 10.85 -11.80 -24.20
C ASN A 417 9.34 -11.96 -24.41
N PRO A 418 8.87 -11.89 -25.68
CA PRO A 418 7.43 -12.06 -26.01
C PRO A 418 6.86 -13.44 -25.70
N ASP A 419 7.70 -14.46 -25.53
CA ASP A 419 7.29 -15.84 -25.27
C ASP A 419 7.06 -16.13 -23.78
N LEU A 420 7.17 -15.13 -22.91
CA LEU A 420 6.92 -15.29 -21.48
C LEU A 420 5.48 -15.70 -21.21
N VAL A 421 5.33 -16.71 -20.37
CA VAL A 421 4.04 -17.15 -19.85
C VAL A 421 3.77 -16.51 -18.47
N PRO A 422 2.48 -16.36 -18.07
CA PRO A 422 2.15 -15.85 -16.75
C PRO A 422 2.76 -16.66 -15.61
N GLU A 423 3.22 -15.97 -14.57
CA GLU A 423 3.55 -16.59 -13.29
C GLU A 423 2.26 -17.08 -12.63
N THR A 424 2.30 -18.23 -11.99
CA THR A 424 1.15 -18.78 -11.24
C THR A 424 1.58 -19.17 -9.84
N SER A 425 0.70 -19.05 -8.88
CA SER A 425 0.94 -19.56 -7.53
C SER A 425 -0.21 -20.39 -7.00
N THR A 426 0.14 -21.33 -6.13
CA THR A 426 -0.81 -22.02 -5.25
C THR A 426 -0.49 -21.60 -3.83
N ASN A 427 -1.49 -21.05 -3.13
CA ASN A 427 -1.34 -20.56 -1.76
C ASN A 427 -2.24 -21.35 -0.82
N LEU A 428 -1.72 -21.69 0.33
CA LEU A 428 -2.43 -22.27 1.48
C LEU A 428 -2.15 -21.38 2.70
N ASP A 429 -3.20 -20.88 3.31
CA ASP A 429 -3.12 -20.04 4.51
C ASP A 429 -4.05 -20.59 5.58
N MET A 430 -3.62 -20.50 6.83
CA MET A 430 -4.47 -20.74 8.00
C MET A 430 -4.35 -19.55 8.95
N ASP A 431 -5.45 -19.14 9.55
CA ASP A 431 -5.49 -18.07 10.55
C ASP A 431 -6.04 -18.66 11.85
N HIS A 432 -5.25 -18.62 12.93
CA HIS A 432 -5.70 -18.93 14.29
C HIS A 432 -5.80 -17.62 15.06
N GLU A 433 -6.99 -17.28 15.52
CA GLU A 433 -7.24 -16.10 16.32
C GLU A 433 -7.68 -16.48 17.73
N LEU A 434 -6.93 -15.99 18.72
CA LEU A 434 -7.18 -16.18 20.14
C LEU A 434 -7.62 -14.84 20.75
N ILE A 435 -8.75 -14.83 21.46
CA ILE A 435 -9.40 -13.63 21.98
C ILE A 435 -9.57 -13.77 23.50
N PHE A 436 -8.79 -13.03 24.26
CA PHE A 436 -8.83 -13.06 25.73
C PHE A 436 -9.12 -11.64 26.26
N GLY A 437 -10.41 -11.31 26.31
CA GLY A 437 -10.86 -9.97 26.71
C GLY A 437 -10.32 -8.90 25.73
N ASP A 438 -9.45 -8.04 26.25
CA ASP A 438 -8.84 -6.94 25.52
C ASP A 438 -7.63 -7.38 24.66
N LEU A 439 -7.17 -8.62 24.79
CA LEU A 439 -6.04 -9.19 24.05
C LEU A 439 -6.52 -10.04 22.88
N ARG A 440 -5.97 -9.78 21.70
CA ARG A 440 -6.17 -10.58 20.49
C ARG A 440 -4.81 -11.01 19.94
N LEU A 441 -4.63 -12.31 19.78
CA LEU A 441 -3.44 -12.91 19.16
C LEU A 441 -3.87 -13.64 17.89
N THR A 442 -3.26 -13.29 16.75
CA THR A 442 -3.46 -14.00 15.48
C THR A 442 -2.16 -14.69 15.11
N VAL A 443 -2.23 -15.96 14.71
CA VAL A 443 -1.08 -16.76 14.24
C VAL A 443 -1.48 -17.39 12.91
N SER A 444 -0.73 -17.06 11.86
CA SER A 444 -1.07 -17.42 10.47
C SER A 444 0.09 -18.17 9.80
N PRO A 445 0.17 -19.51 9.92
CA PRO A 445 1.05 -20.32 9.10
C PRO A 445 0.61 -20.28 7.63
N TYR A 446 1.58 -20.28 6.72
CA TYR A 446 1.31 -20.23 5.29
C TYR A 446 2.31 -21.05 4.48
N TYR A 447 1.84 -21.47 3.30
CA TYR A 447 2.63 -22.12 2.26
C TYR A 447 2.26 -21.55 0.89
N MET A 448 3.26 -21.33 0.03
CA MET A 448 3.07 -20.83 -1.33
C MET A 448 4.06 -21.49 -2.29
N ASP A 449 3.59 -21.97 -3.42
CA ASP A 449 4.41 -22.48 -4.53
C ASP A 449 4.17 -21.60 -5.78
N ILE A 450 5.21 -20.87 -6.23
CA ILE A 450 5.16 -19.99 -7.41
C ILE A 450 5.88 -20.69 -8.56
N LYS A 451 5.21 -20.83 -9.69
CA LYS A 451 5.75 -21.43 -10.93
C LYS A 451 5.94 -20.38 -12.02
N ASN A 452 6.85 -20.68 -12.95
CA ASN A 452 7.19 -19.81 -14.08
C ASN A 452 7.64 -18.42 -13.62
N TYR A 453 8.43 -18.37 -12.55
CA TYR A 453 8.90 -17.11 -11.97
C TYR A 453 9.67 -16.28 -13.02
N ILE A 454 9.21 -15.06 -13.30
CA ILE A 454 9.84 -14.15 -14.25
C ILE A 454 11.00 -13.46 -13.56
N ASN A 455 12.19 -13.64 -14.12
CA ASN A 455 13.42 -13.07 -13.60
C ASN A 455 14.24 -12.46 -14.72
N TRP A 456 14.87 -11.33 -14.43
CA TRP A 456 15.85 -10.71 -15.32
C TRP A 456 17.22 -11.25 -14.98
N LEU A 457 17.88 -11.85 -15.95
CA LEU A 457 19.20 -12.49 -15.81
C LEU A 457 20.20 -11.94 -16.82
N PRO A 458 21.49 -11.87 -16.47
CA PRO A 458 22.53 -11.49 -17.42
C PRO A 458 22.68 -12.60 -18.49
N THR A 459 22.75 -12.19 -19.74
CA THR A 459 23.04 -13.07 -20.88
C THR A 459 24.54 -13.15 -21.15
N ALA A 460 24.98 -14.16 -21.90
CA ALA A 460 26.36 -14.26 -22.37
C ALA A 460 26.80 -13.07 -23.24
N ALA A 461 25.85 -12.35 -23.84
CA ALA A 461 26.11 -11.13 -24.63
C ALA A 461 26.25 -9.86 -23.78
N GLY A 462 26.20 -9.95 -22.44
CA GLY A 462 26.43 -8.86 -21.50
C GLY A 462 25.24 -7.93 -21.24
N TYR A 463 24.03 -8.28 -21.66
CA TYR A 463 22.81 -7.56 -21.32
C TYR A 463 21.85 -8.41 -20.48
N TRP A 464 20.92 -7.77 -19.79
CA TRP A 464 19.89 -8.45 -19.00
C TRP A 464 18.67 -8.79 -19.84
N ALA A 465 18.13 -10.00 -19.69
CA ALA A 465 16.92 -10.44 -20.38
C ALA A 465 15.94 -11.14 -19.43
N ALA A 466 14.66 -11.10 -19.78
CA ALA A 466 13.57 -11.67 -19.01
C ALA A 466 13.32 -13.12 -19.39
N PHE A 467 13.25 -14.02 -18.41
CA PHE A 467 12.98 -15.45 -18.58
C PHE A 467 11.98 -15.96 -17.55
N ASN A 468 11.15 -16.92 -17.95
CA ASN A 468 10.50 -17.81 -16.99
C ASN A 468 11.54 -18.84 -16.54
N THR A 469 11.99 -18.77 -15.30
CA THR A 469 13.17 -19.53 -14.87
C THR A 469 12.80 -20.73 -14.00
N TYR A 470 12.60 -20.48 -12.72
CA TYR A 470 12.45 -21.52 -11.71
C TYR A 470 11.10 -21.41 -10.97
N SER A 471 10.85 -22.39 -10.11
CA SER A 471 9.79 -22.27 -9.10
C SER A 471 10.37 -21.78 -7.79
N VAL A 472 9.58 -21.00 -7.07
CA VAL A 472 9.91 -20.51 -5.74
C VAL A 472 8.94 -21.11 -4.73
N GLU A 473 9.48 -21.75 -3.71
CA GLU A 473 8.71 -22.26 -2.59
C GLU A 473 8.84 -21.31 -1.40
N ILE A 474 7.72 -20.96 -0.80
CA ILE A 474 7.69 -20.04 0.34
C ILE A 474 6.84 -20.66 1.44
N TYR A 475 7.39 -20.71 2.65
CA TYR A 475 6.63 -21.08 3.83
C TYR A 475 7.05 -20.26 5.03
N GLY A 476 6.15 -20.16 5.98
CA GLY A 476 6.43 -19.36 7.17
C GLY A 476 5.24 -19.17 8.07
N LEU A 477 5.39 -18.18 8.94
CA LEU A 477 4.43 -17.85 9.98
C LEU A 477 4.35 -16.33 10.13
N ASP A 478 3.15 -15.77 10.05
CA ASP A 478 2.85 -14.42 10.50
C ASP A 478 2.17 -14.48 11.85
N SER A 479 2.58 -13.62 12.78
CA SER A 479 1.88 -13.46 14.07
C SER A 479 1.58 -12.00 14.31
N ARG A 480 0.42 -11.72 14.89
CA ARG A 480 0.01 -10.37 15.32
C ARG A 480 -0.57 -10.44 16.72
N ILE A 481 -0.21 -9.46 17.52
CA ILE A 481 -0.78 -9.24 18.85
C ILE A 481 -1.37 -7.83 18.90
N ASN A 482 -2.61 -7.73 19.34
CA ASN A 482 -3.28 -6.47 19.58
C ASN A 482 -3.83 -6.49 21.01
N TYR A 483 -3.48 -5.48 21.77
CA TYR A 483 -3.98 -5.28 23.11
C TYR A 483 -4.41 -3.83 23.27
N GLN A 484 -5.62 -3.60 23.74
CA GLN A 484 -6.13 -2.26 24.03
C GLN A 484 -6.79 -2.28 25.39
N LYS A 485 -6.44 -1.34 26.26
CA LYS A 485 -6.99 -1.20 27.59
C LYS A 485 -7.26 0.26 27.92
N ASP A 486 -8.47 0.52 28.34
CA ASP A 486 -8.90 1.81 28.87
C ASP A 486 -9.20 1.68 30.38
N PHE A 487 -8.60 2.56 31.19
CA PHE A 487 -8.83 2.63 32.62
C PHE A 487 -8.84 4.10 33.08
N GLY A 488 -10.04 4.61 33.31
CA GLY A 488 -10.26 6.04 33.61
C GLY A 488 -9.80 6.91 32.42
N ASN A 489 -8.89 7.85 32.69
CA ASN A 489 -8.32 8.74 31.68
C ASN A 489 -7.10 8.16 30.97
N HIS A 490 -6.73 6.92 31.23
CA HIS A 490 -5.59 6.23 30.66
C HIS A 490 -6.05 5.33 29.52
N HIS A 491 -5.41 5.46 28.35
CA HIS A 491 -5.63 4.61 27.19
C HIS A 491 -4.30 4.01 26.80
N PHE A 492 -4.23 2.70 26.79
CA PHE A 492 -3.06 1.95 26.41
C PHE A 492 -3.38 1.07 25.21
N THR A 493 -2.51 1.11 24.19
CA THR A 493 -2.61 0.24 23.03
C THR A 493 -1.24 -0.36 22.75
N PHE A 494 -1.20 -1.67 22.54
CA PHE A 494 -0.02 -2.38 22.05
C PHE A 494 -0.39 -3.15 20.77
N ASN A 495 0.38 -2.92 19.70
CA ASN A 495 0.28 -3.67 18.45
C ASN A 495 1.66 -4.24 18.15
N GLY A 496 1.76 -5.56 18.04
CA GLY A 496 2.98 -6.26 17.68
C GLY A 496 2.79 -7.14 16.46
N GLY A 497 3.85 -7.36 15.70
CA GLY A 497 3.88 -8.27 14.57
C GLY A 497 5.20 -9.02 14.50
N TYR A 498 5.15 -10.28 14.13
CA TYR A 498 6.33 -11.09 13.84
C TYR A 498 6.09 -11.94 12.61
N THR A 499 7.08 -11.99 11.73
CA THR A 499 7.08 -12.82 10.52
C THR A 499 8.35 -13.67 10.50
N TYR A 500 8.19 -14.97 10.34
CA TYR A 500 9.22 -15.87 9.84
C TYR A 500 8.89 -16.23 8.40
N SER A 501 9.85 -16.07 7.47
CA SER A 501 9.64 -16.37 6.04
C SER A 501 10.85 -17.02 5.40
N ARG A 502 10.71 -18.27 4.99
CA ARG A 502 11.66 -18.96 4.12
C ARG A 502 11.13 -18.94 2.69
N SER A 503 11.83 -18.26 1.80
CA SER A 503 11.52 -18.18 0.37
C SER A 503 12.69 -18.75 -0.41
N THR A 504 12.50 -19.87 -1.09
CA THR A 504 13.58 -20.70 -1.62
C THR A 504 13.42 -20.93 -3.12
N ASN A 505 14.47 -20.65 -3.88
CA ASN A 505 14.58 -21.11 -5.26
C ASN A 505 14.68 -22.64 -5.27
N LYS A 506 13.72 -23.32 -5.87
CA LYS A 506 13.63 -24.80 -5.86
C LYS A 506 14.75 -25.49 -6.65
N VAL A 507 15.45 -24.78 -7.54
CA VAL A 507 16.56 -25.34 -8.32
C VAL A 507 17.86 -25.31 -7.51
N THR A 508 18.14 -24.19 -6.83
CA THR A 508 19.40 -24.00 -6.08
C THR A 508 19.28 -24.37 -4.60
N GLY A 509 18.07 -24.41 -4.04
CA GLY A 509 17.82 -24.56 -2.60
C GLY A 509 18.13 -23.32 -1.78
N MET A 510 18.56 -22.22 -2.43
CA MET A 510 19.01 -20.99 -1.77
C MET A 510 17.84 -20.04 -1.50
N GLN A 511 17.96 -19.24 -0.43
CA GLN A 511 17.01 -18.17 -0.07
C GLN A 511 16.95 -17.10 -1.16
N MET A 512 15.76 -16.61 -1.45
CA MET A 512 15.58 -15.48 -2.35
C MET A 512 16.22 -14.22 -1.76
N MET A 513 16.81 -13.41 -2.64
CA MET A 513 17.45 -12.15 -2.26
C MET A 513 16.44 -11.16 -1.65
N TYR A 514 16.93 -10.36 -0.69
CA TYR A 514 16.14 -9.33 0.00
C TYR A 514 14.89 -9.87 0.70
N VAL A 515 15.01 -11.07 1.25
CA VAL A 515 13.99 -11.69 2.09
C VAL A 515 14.59 -11.95 3.47
N PRO A 516 14.31 -11.13 4.49
CA PRO A 516 14.75 -11.42 5.85
C PRO A 516 14.01 -12.68 6.38
N LEU A 517 14.75 -13.59 7.00
CA LEU A 517 14.15 -14.75 7.64
C LEU A 517 13.22 -14.36 8.79
N HIS A 518 13.58 -13.31 9.52
CA HIS A 518 12.85 -12.83 10.68
C HIS A 518 12.59 -11.32 10.57
N LYS A 519 11.36 -10.91 10.78
CA LYS A 519 10.99 -9.52 10.97
C LYS A 519 10.08 -9.40 12.17
N ALA A 520 10.28 -8.36 12.99
CA ALA A 520 9.36 -8.04 14.07
C ALA A 520 9.09 -6.53 14.11
N THR A 521 7.87 -6.18 14.47
CA THR A 521 7.44 -4.80 14.74
C THR A 521 6.70 -4.73 16.07
N GLY A 522 6.83 -3.61 16.78
CA GLY A 522 6.10 -3.36 18.00
C GLY A 522 5.74 -1.88 18.11
N ASN A 523 4.50 -1.59 18.45
CA ASN A 523 4.00 -0.23 18.63
C ASN A 523 3.26 -0.15 19.97
N ILE A 524 3.69 0.74 20.84
CA ILE A 524 3.05 1.06 22.10
C ILE A 524 2.55 2.49 22.02
N ASP A 525 1.28 2.69 22.29
CA ASP A 525 0.64 4.01 22.41
C ASP A 525 0.06 4.15 23.81
N TYR A 526 0.41 5.24 24.47
CA TYR A 526 -0.15 5.59 25.75
C TYR A 526 -0.69 7.01 25.71
N ARG A 527 -1.93 7.19 26.11
CA ARG A 527 -2.57 8.50 26.22
C ARG A 527 -3.12 8.69 27.63
N TYR A 528 -2.78 9.82 28.20
CA TYR A 528 -3.33 10.31 29.46
C TYR A 528 -3.90 11.71 29.25
N ARG A 529 -5.23 11.84 29.30
CA ARG A 529 -5.92 13.11 29.06
C ARG A 529 -5.48 13.75 27.73
N PHE A 530 -4.77 14.89 27.82
CA PHE A 530 -4.27 15.65 26.67
C PHE A 530 -2.90 15.20 26.15
N LEU A 531 -2.18 14.37 26.91
CA LEU A 531 -0.83 13.93 26.58
C LEU A 531 -0.85 12.53 25.93
N SER A 532 -0.12 12.38 24.85
CA SER A 532 0.09 11.09 24.18
C SER A 532 1.58 10.82 23.98
N VAL A 533 1.99 9.59 24.20
CA VAL A 533 3.36 9.10 23.97
C VAL A 533 3.26 7.81 23.16
N TYR A 534 4.16 7.64 22.20
CA TYR A 534 4.30 6.36 21.50
C TYR A 534 5.76 5.90 21.44
N VAL A 535 5.93 4.59 21.29
CA VAL A 535 7.20 3.94 21.00
C VAL A 535 6.96 2.92 19.88
N GLN A 536 7.80 2.96 18.83
CA GLN A 536 7.76 2.01 17.73
C GLN A 536 9.11 1.30 17.60
N GLY A 537 9.09 -0.02 17.54
CA GLY A 537 10.27 -0.86 17.30
C GLY A 537 10.17 -1.62 15.98
N LEU A 538 11.30 -1.74 15.30
CA LEU A 538 11.48 -2.56 14.10
C LEU A 538 12.74 -3.41 14.25
N PHE A 539 12.60 -4.72 14.13
CA PHE A 539 13.69 -5.66 13.98
C PHE A 539 13.63 -6.32 12.61
N ASN A 540 14.74 -6.34 11.90
CA ASN A 540 14.96 -7.19 10.73
C ASN A 540 16.16 -8.10 10.97
N GLY A 541 15.98 -9.39 10.69
CA GLY A 541 17.04 -10.39 10.74
C GLY A 541 17.98 -10.30 9.55
N LEU A 542 18.92 -11.25 9.50
CA LEU A 542 19.85 -11.41 8.39
C LEU A 542 19.12 -11.45 7.05
N THR A 543 19.62 -10.66 6.08
CA THR A 543 19.00 -10.55 4.75
C THR A 543 20.06 -10.73 3.67
N TYR A 544 20.00 -11.83 2.94
CA TYR A 544 20.91 -12.08 1.82
C TYR A 544 20.60 -11.17 0.64
N THR A 545 21.64 -10.66 -0.01
CA THR A 545 21.54 -9.74 -1.16
C THR A 545 22.03 -10.35 -2.46
N THR A 546 22.55 -11.58 -2.38
CA THR A 546 23.05 -12.39 -3.50
C THR A 546 22.32 -13.73 -3.58
N THR A 547 22.32 -14.37 -4.74
CA THR A 547 21.61 -15.64 -5.01
C THR A 547 22.33 -16.88 -4.44
N ASP A 548 23.54 -16.71 -3.93
CA ASP A 548 24.40 -17.77 -3.36
C ASP A 548 24.49 -17.72 -1.83
N GLU A 549 23.61 -16.97 -1.18
CA GLU A 549 23.56 -16.77 0.29
C GLU A 549 24.91 -16.31 0.88
N LYS A 550 25.68 -15.51 0.14
CA LYS A 550 26.99 -15.05 0.58
C LYS A 550 26.89 -14.13 1.78
N ARG A 551 27.38 -14.59 2.93
CA ARG A 551 27.26 -13.87 4.22
C ARG A 551 27.99 -12.52 4.22
N ALA A 552 29.10 -12.42 3.51
CA ALA A 552 29.91 -11.17 3.43
C ALA A 552 29.16 -10.01 2.76
N ASP A 553 28.24 -10.30 1.85
CA ASP A 553 27.45 -9.31 1.11
C ASP A 553 26.04 -9.12 1.72
N ALA A 554 25.70 -9.87 2.78
CA ALA A 554 24.39 -9.81 3.42
C ALA A 554 24.21 -8.53 4.27
N ILE A 555 22.97 -8.08 4.40
CA ILE A 555 22.60 -7.04 5.36
C ILE A 555 22.51 -7.67 6.74
N ASP A 556 23.29 -7.14 7.69
CA ASP A 556 23.28 -7.58 9.08
C ASP A 556 21.93 -7.31 9.77
N PRO A 557 21.58 -8.12 10.77
CA PRO A 557 20.42 -7.85 11.60
C PRO A 557 20.51 -6.47 12.27
N TYR A 558 19.38 -5.79 12.36
CA TYR A 558 19.30 -4.49 13.02
C TYR A 558 17.98 -4.30 13.80
N PHE A 559 18.04 -3.42 14.80
CA PHE A 559 16.89 -2.98 15.58
C PHE A 559 16.83 -1.47 15.62
N VAL A 560 15.71 -0.91 15.16
CA VAL A 560 15.45 0.54 15.15
C VAL A 560 14.31 0.86 16.09
N LEU A 561 14.47 1.90 16.90
CA LEU A 561 13.46 2.38 17.83
C LEU A 561 13.12 3.84 17.52
N ASN A 562 11.82 4.13 17.37
CA ASN A 562 11.28 5.49 17.24
C ASN A 562 10.41 5.80 18.44
N THR A 563 10.33 7.09 18.81
CA THR A 563 9.43 7.57 19.87
C THR A 563 8.89 8.96 19.55
N GLY A 564 7.78 9.30 20.16
CA GLY A 564 7.24 10.65 20.07
C GLY A 564 6.30 10.95 21.22
N ILE A 565 6.17 12.24 21.47
CA ILE A 565 5.27 12.82 22.47
C ILE A 565 4.43 13.90 21.81
N SER A 566 3.16 13.97 22.16
CA SER A 566 2.28 15.03 21.68
C SER A 566 1.29 15.48 22.76
N ALA A 567 0.91 16.73 22.71
CA ALA A 567 -0.07 17.32 23.59
C ALA A 567 -1.21 17.96 22.79
N LYS A 568 -2.45 17.58 23.13
CA LYS A 568 -3.67 18.14 22.55
C LYS A 568 -4.21 19.24 23.47
N PHE A 569 -4.49 20.43 22.91
CA PHE A 569 -5.03 21.56 23.65
C PHE A 569 -6.17 22.22 22.87
N LEU A 570 -7.06 22.89 23.60
CA LEU A 570 -8.26 23.54 23.08
C LEU A 570 -9.11 22.62 22.18
N ASN A 571 -9.03 21.30 22.35
CA ASN A 571 -9.69 20.25 21.58
C ASN A 571 -9.37 20.21 20.07
N HIS A 572 -8.69 21.21 19.54
CA HIS A 572 -8.44 21.36 18.09
C HIS A 572 -6.96 21.30 17.71
N TYR A 573 -6.05 21.61 18.62
CA TYR A 573 -4.63 21.72 18.33
C TYR A 573 -3.85 20.58 18.96
N THR A 574 -2.95 19.97 18.21
CA THR A 574 -1.97 19.02 18.75
C THR A 574 -0.58 19.47 18.35
N LEU A 575 0.29 19.62 19.31
CA LEU A 575 1.73 19.86 19.10
C LEU A 575 2.47 18.58 19.46
N GLY A 576 3.40 18.14 18.60
CA GLY A 576 4.17 16.93 18.84
C GLY A 576 5.64 17.06 18.48
N PHE A 577 6.43 16.22 19.13
CA PHE A 577 7.86 16.05 18.90
C PHE A 577 8.16 14.56 18.69
N LYS A 578 9.00 14.24 17.70
CA LYS A 578 9.40 12.86 17.38
C LYS A 578 10.92 12.72 17.34
N VAL A 579 11.39 11.56 17.76
CA VAL A 579 12.77 11.11 17.59
C VAL A 579 12.75 9.78 16.87
N ASN A 580 13.21 9.78 15.64
CA ASN A 580 13.36 8.56 14.83
C ASN A 580 14.76 7.97 15.01
N ASN A 581 14.85 6.63 15.00
CA ASN A 581 16.09 5.91 15.23
C ASN A 581 16.83 6.38 16.50
N ILE A 582 16.15 6.37 17.65
CA ILE A 582 16.73 6.80 18.93
C ILE A 582 17.95 5.95 19.33
N THR A 583 18.00 4.70 18.86
CA THR A 583 19.12 3.77 19.04
C THR A 583 20.36 4.16 18.24
N ASP A 584 20.23 5.10 17.32
CA ASP A 584 21.29 5.66 16.45
C ASP A 584 22.05 4.61 15.62
N VAL A 585 21.36 3.53 15.23
CA VAL A 585 21.96 2.44 14.47
C VAL A 585 22.06 2.77 12.99
N VAL A 586 23.12 2.30 12.33
CA VAL A 586 23.25 2.27 10.88
C VAL A 586 22.45 1.08 10.36
N TYR A 587 21.47 1.33 9.52
CA TYR A 587 20.65 0.28 8.93
C TYR A 587 20.30 0.58 7.47
N GLN A 588 19.98 -0.47 6.72
CA GLN A 588 19.61 -0.38 5.31
C GLN A 588 18.66 -1.52 4.94
N THR A 589 17.85 -1.32 3.91
CA THR A 589 16.95 -2.34 3.36
C THR A 589 17.38 -2.82 1.98
N VAL A 590 18.26 -2.07 1.34
CA VAL A 590 18.96 -2.40 0.09
C VAL A 590 20.43 -2.11 0.31
N SER A 591 21.30 -3.02 -0.16
CA SER A 591 22.76 -2.85 -0.04
C SER A 591 23.21 -1.51 -0.62
N TYR A 592 24.13 -0.87 0.06
CA TYR A 592 24.69 0.43 -0.28
C TYR A 592 23.75 1.65 -0.15
N TYR A 593 22.51 1.47 0.36
CA TYR A 593 21.55 2.54 0.57
C TYR A 593 21.18 2.66 2.05
N PRO A 594 22.09 3.14 2.92
CA PRO A 594 21.79 3.32 4.33
C PRO A 594 20.66 4.35 4.51
N LEU A 595 19.84 4.10 5.51
CA LEU A 595 18.78 4.99 5.93
C LEU A 595 19.29 5.91 7.07
N PRO A 596 18.62 7.06 7.32
CA PRO A 596 19.08 8.03 8.29
C PRO A 596 19.29 7.44 9.69
N LYS A 597 20.36 7.86 10.34
CA LYS A 597 20.60 7.70 11.77
C LYS A 597 19.58 8.53 12.58
N ARG A 598 19.82 8.76 13.86
CA ARG A 598 18.92 9.53 14.72
C ARG A 598 18.55 10.87 14.08
N ASN A 599 17.25 11.15 14.04
CA ASN A 599 16.73 12.39 13.50
C ASN A 599 15.47 12.82 14.24
N TYR A 600 15.10 14.09 14.09
CA TYR A 600 14.11 14.76 14.92
C TYR A 600 13.07 15.44 14.04
N SER A 601 11.84 15.55 14.56
CA SER A 601 10.83 16.42 13.97
C SER A 601 9.90 17.04 15.02
N VAL A 602 9.35 18.19 14.65
CA VAL A 602 8.28 18.87 15.37
C VAL A 602 7.10 19.01 14.42
N TYR A 603 5.90 18.73 14.90
CA TYR A 603 4.69 18.89 14.09
C TYR A 603 3.56 19.56 14.86
N ILE A 604 2.69 20.19 14.11
CA ILE A 604 1.39 20.67 14.58
C ILE A 604 0.29 20.08 13.71
N ASN A 605 -0.79 19.62 14.32
CA ASN A 605 -2.03 19.39 13.60
C ASN A 605 -3.17 20.23 14.18
N ILE A 606 -4.09 20.62 13.30
CA ILE A 606 -5.25 21.44 13.62
C ILE A 606 -6.47 20.76 13.02
N ASN A 607 -7.49 20.53 13.84
CA ASN A 607 -8.68 19.78 13.46
C ASN A 607 -9.93 20.56 13.87
N PHE A 608 -10.75 20.99 12.89
CA PHE A 608 -11.99 21.75 13.07
C PHE A 608 -13.20 21.00 12.56
#